data_f592439e8d7fe17bc7d316baff813c89
#
_entry.id   f592439e8d7fe17bc7d316baff813c89
#
_cell.length_a   1.000
_cell.length_b   1.000
_cell.length_c   1.000
_cell.angle_alpha   90.00
_cell.angle_beta   90.00
_cell.angle_gamma   90.00
#
_symmetry.space_group_name_H-M   'P 1'
#
loop_
_entity.id
_entity.type
_entity.pdbx_description
1 polymer ?
#
loop_
_entity_poly.entity_id
_entity_poly.type
_entity_poly.pdbx_seq_one_letter_code
_entity_poly.pdbx_strand_id
1 'polypeptide(L)'
;MVVALKPIYDAVGIKRINVATYQAVSGTGKEAIEELASQTAKLLSGQDIVCEVYPKQIAFNVLPHIDTFQDNGYTREEMKMIWETRKIFGDPAIQVNPTCVRVPVFFGHS
;
A
#
# COMPACT_ATOMS: atom_id res chain seq x y z
N MET A 1 3.18 0.38 11.85
CA MET A 1 3.00 -1.04 12.27
C MET A 1 4.07 -1.46 13.29
N VAL A 2 5.32 -1.53 12.94
CA VAL A 2 6.39 -2.09 13.80
C VAL A 2 6.57 -1.37 15.14
N VAL A 3 6.39 -0.05 15.19
CA VAL A 3 6.47 0.75 16.43
C VAL A 3 5.42 0.30 17.45
N ALA A 4 4.19 0.00 16.99
CA ALA A 4 3.12 -0.48 17.85
C ALA A 4 3.29 -1.94 18.27
N LEU A 5 3.85 -2.77 17.38
CA LEU A 5 3.97 -4.21 17.61
C LEU A 5 5.24 -4.60 18.38
N LYS A 6 6.30 -3.79 18.32
CA LYS A 6 7.58 -4.11 18.97
C LYS A 6 7.47 -4.33 20.48
N PRO A 7 6.78 -3.48 21.25
CA PRO A 7 6.58 -3.74 22.68
C PRO A 7 5.81 -5.04 22.96
N ILE A 8 4.83 -5.37 22.13
CA ILE A 8 4.06 -6.63 22.26
C ILE A 8 4.96 -7.82 21.94
N TYR A 9 5.75 -7.71 20.86
CA TYR A 9 6.71 -8.73 20.49
C TYR A 9 7.73 -9.02 21.62
N ASP A 10 8.26 -7.96 22.22
CA ASP A 10 9.24 -8.08 23.31
C ASP A 10 8.63 -8.70 24.57
N ALA A 11 7.35 -8.45 24.86
CA ALA A 11 6.68 -8.95 26.05
C ALA A 11 6.22 -10.41 25.92
N VAL A 12 5.62 -10.78 24.79
CA VAL A 12 4.93 -12.09 24.63
C VAL A 12 5.30 -12.83 23.34
N GLY A 13 6.08 -12.23 22.46
CA GLY A 13 6.38 -12.75 21.13
C GLY A 13 5.21 -12.61 20.15
N ILE A 14 5.52 -12.65 18.88
CA ILE A 14 4.54 -12.66 17.79
C ILE A 14 4.97 -13.73 16.78
N LYS A 15 4.11 -14.67 16.49
CA LYS A 15 4.37 -15.73 15.51
C LYS A 15 4.05 -15.28 14.09
N ARG A 16 2.96 -14.54 13.94
CA ARG A 16 2.45 -14.12 12.63
C ARG A 16 1.79 -12.75 12.69
N ILE A 17 2.02 -11.97 11.62
CA ILE A 17 1.37 -10.69 11.39
C ILE A 17 0.60 -10.79 10.06
N ASN A 18 -0.70 -10.59 10.10
CA ASN A 18 -1.51 -10.34 8.92
C ASN A 18 -1.84 -8.85 8.91
N VAL A 19 -1.47 -8.16 7.85
CA VAL A 19 -1.62 -6.71 7.76
C VAL A 19 -2.16 -6.31 6.39
N ALA A 20 -3.11 -5.39 6.38
CA ALA A 20 -3.59 -4.73 5.18
C ALA A 20 -3.31 -3.23 5.30
N THR A 21 -2.82 -2.62 4.25
CA THR A 21 -2.61 -1.17 4.19
C THR A 21 -3.49 -0.56 3.11
N TYR A 22 -4.06 0.59 3.42
CA TYR A 22 -4.84 1.42 2.50
C TYR A 22 -4.09 2.72 2.29
N GLN A 23 -3.38 2.81 1.17
CA GLN A 23 -2.41 3.88 0.94
C GLN A 23 -2.99 4.97 0.06
N ALA A 24 -2.93 6.21 0.55
CA ALA A 24 -3.35 7.39 -0.18
C ALA A 24 -2.43 7.68 -1.39
N VAL A 25 -2.96 8.36 -2.40
CA VAL A 25 -2.23 8.70 -3.63
C VAL A 25 -1.05 9.64 -3.40
N SER A 26 -1.05 10.43 -2.31
CA SER A 26 0.08 11.29 -1.94
C SER A 26 1.40 10.53 -1.76
N GLY A 27 1.34 9.24 -1.42
CA GLY A 27 2.51 8.38 -1.34
C GLY A 27 3.23 8.16 -2.67
N THR A 28 2.54 8.35 -3.80
CA THR A 28 3.13 8.29 -5.14
C THR A 28 3.65 9.65 -5.61
N GLY A 29 3.15 10.75 -5.04
CA GLY A 29 3.60 12.10 -5.34
C GLY A 29 2.48 13.00 -5.88
N LYS A 30 2.88 14.22 -6.25
CA LYS A 30 1.95 15.27 -6.71
C LYS A 30 1.15 14.85 -7.94
N GLU A 31 1.79 14.23 -8.91
CA GLU A 31 1.15 13.81 -10.16
C GLU A 31 0.02 12.81 -9.92
N ALA A 32 0.15 11.93 -8.92
CA ALA A 32 -0.91 10.99 -8.55
C ALA A 32 -2.11 11.70 -7.90
N ILE A 33 -1.88 12.75 -7.14
CA ILE A 33 -2.94 13.60 -6.57
C ILE A 33 -3.71 14.29 -7.70
N GLU A 34 -3.00 14.84 -8.67
CA GLU A 34 -3.58 15.50 -9.84
C GLU A 34 -4.35 14.50 -10.72
N GLU A 35 -3.83 13.30 -10.92
CA GLU A 35 -4.52 12.24 -11.66
C GLU A 35 -5.83 11.82 -10.97
N LEU A 36 -5.83 11.61 -9.66
CA LEU A 36 -7.05 11.29 -8.89
C LEU A 36 -8.09 12.41 -9.02
N ALA A 37 -7.68 13.66 -8.85
CA ALA A 37 -8.58 14.81 -8.95
C ALA A 37 -9.18 14.93 -10.36
N SER A 38 -8.35 14.81 -11.39
CA SER A 38 -8.77 14.87 -12.79
C SER A 38 -9.72 13.73 -13.15
N GLN A 39 -9.40 12.49 -12.79
CA GLN A 39 -10.26 11.34 -13.06
C GLN A 39 -11.60 11.48 -12.34
N THR A 40 -11.61 11.92 -11.10
CA THR A 40 -12.82 12.12 -10.31
C THR A 40 -13.75 13.15 -10.98
N ALA A 41 -13.22 14.32 -11.36
CA ALA A 41 -13.97 15.37 -12.01
C ALA A 41 -14.53 14.92 -13.38
N LYS A 42 -13.71 14.27 -14.19
CA LYS A 42 -14.11 13.77 -15.51
C LYS A 42 -15.18 12.70 -15.43
N LEU A 43 -15.05 11.73 -14.55
CA LEU A 43 -16.05 10.66 -14.39
C LEU A 43 -17.40 11.20 -13.91
N LEU A 44 -17.41 12.15 -12.99
CA LEU A 44 -18.63 12.82 -12.54
C LEU A 44 -19.29 13.68 -13.64
N SER A 45 -18.52 14.10 -14.63
CA SER A 45 -18.98 14.88 -15.79
C SER A 45 -19.27 14.01 -17.03
N GLY A 46 -19.17 12.69 -16.93
CA GLY A 46 -19.38 11.77 -18.05
C GLY A 46 -18.32 11.83 -19.14
N GLN A 47 -17.11 12.26 -18.79
CA GLN A 47 -15.96 12.37 -19.71
C GLN A 47 -15.04 11.16 -19.59
N ASP A 48 -14.30 10.89 -20.66
CA ASP A 48 -13.26 9.85 -20.65
C ASP A 48 -12.06 10.26 -19.79
N ILE A 49 -11.47 9.29 -19.13
CA ILE A 49 -10.29 9.46 -18.28
C ILE A 49 -9.03 8.94 -18.94
N VAL A 50 -7.88 9.41 -18.43
CA VAL A 50 -6.54 8.93 -18.81
C VAL A 50 -5.87 8.39 -17.56
N CYS A 51 -5.12 7.28 -17.70
CA CYS A 51 -4.30 6.67 -16.67
C CYS A 51 -2.83 6.87 -17.05
N GLU A 52 -2.15 7.81 -16.43
CA GLU A 52 -0.75 8.14 -16.72
C GLU A 52 0.18 7.71 -15.59
N VAL A 53 -0.23 7.90 -14.34
CA VAL A 53 0.57 7.57 -13.15
C VAL A 53 0.34 6.13 -12.71
N TYR A 54 -0.91 5.72 -12.64
CA TYR A 54 -1.27 4.35 -12.30
C TYR A 54 -1.61 3.53 -13.54
N PRO A 55 -1.41 2.21 -13.51
CA PRO A 55 -1.70 1.34 -14.66
C PRO A 55 -3.21 1.20 -14.94
N LYS A 56 -4.05 1.60 -14.00
CA LYS A 56 -5.52 1.54 -14.08
C LYS A 56 -6.15 2.74 -13.40
N GLN A 57 -7.44 2.98 -13.68
CA GLN A 57 -8.23 3.99 -13.01
C GLN A 57 -8.10 3.89 -11.50
N ILE A 58 -7.73 4.99 -10.84
CA ILE A 58 -7.68 5.10 -9.39
C ILE A 58 -8.95 5.71 -8.79
N ALA A 59 -9.59 6.65 -9.48
CA ALA A 59 -10.83 7.25 -9.00
C ALA A 59 -11.93 6.19 -8.86
N PHE A 60 -12.59 6.17 -7.70
CA PHE A 60 -13.64 5.19 -7.35
C PHE A 60 -13.18 3.73 -7.40
N ASN A 61 -11.91 3.46 -7.18
CA ASN A 61 -11.34 2.11 -7.31
C ASN A 61 -10.30 1.83 -6.23
N VAL A 62 -9.93 0.56 -6.08
CA VAL A 62 -8.85 0.09 -5.20
C VAL A 62 -7.85 -0.70 -6.05
N LEU A 63 -6.58 -0.33 -5.99
CA LEU A 63 -5.53 -0.96 -6.80
C LEU A 63 -4.56 -1.74 -5.93
N PRO A 64 -4.50 -3.07 -6.02
CA PRO A 64 -3.53 -3.89 -5.30
C PRO A 64 -2.16 -3.94 -5.99
N HIS A 65 -1.80 -2.89 -6.69
CA HIS A 65 -0.56 -2.77 -7.47
C HIS A 65 0.24 -1.58 -6.97
N ILE A 66 0.88 -1.74 -5.80
CA ILE A 66 1.82 -0.76 -5.27
C ILE A 66 3.25 -1.24 -5.52
N ASP A 67 4.01 -0.47 -6.36
CA ASP A 67 5.33 -0.85 -6.83
C ASP A 67 5.26 -2.07 -7.79
N THR A 68 6.37 -2.69 -8.11
CA THR A 68 6.48 -3.77 -9.08
C THR A 68 6.11 -5.13 -8.49
N PHE A 69 5.46 -5.98 -9.28
CA PHE A 69 5.24 -7.36 -8.90
C PHE A 69 6.55 -8.16 -8.90
N GLN A 70 6.68 -9.04 -7.92
CA GLN A 70 7.77 -9.99 -7.81
C GLN A 70 7.35 -11.36 -8.34
N ASP A 71 8.29 -12.26 -8.58
CA ASP A 71 8.02 -13.61 -9.12
C ASP A 71 7.10 -14.45 -8.22
N ASN A 72 7.05 -14.14 -6.92
CA ASN A 72 6.19 -14.82 -5.96
C ASN A 72 4.75 -14.27 -5.90
N GLY A 73 4.40 -13.30 -6.75
CA GLY A 73 3.09 -12.68 -6.79
C GLY A 73 2.86 -11.53 -5.81
N TYR A 74 3.78 -11.30 -4.86
CA TYR A 74 3.75 -10.10 -4.03
C TYR A 74 4.30 -8.89 -4.78
N THR A 75 3.84 -7.69 -4.42
CA THR A 75 4.49 -6.45 -4.87
C THR A 75 5.74 -6.19 -4.04
N ARG A 76 6.64 -5.37 -4.58
CA ARG A 76 7.85 -4.95 -3.85
C ARG A 76 7.51 -4.24 -2.54
N GLU A 77 6.45 -3.44 -2.51
CA GLU A 77 5.98 -2.78 -1.29
C GLU A 77 5.59 -3.80 -0.21
N GLU A 78 4.86 -4.84 -0.60
CA GLU A 78 4.50 -5.93 0.31
C GLU A 78 5.74 -6.70 0.80
N MET A 79 6.69 -6.97 -0.09
CA MET A 79 7.96 -7.61 0.28
C MET A 79 8.80 -6.75 1.23
N LYS A 80 8.81 -5.42 1.05
CA LYS A 80 9.46 -4.49 1.98
C LYS A 80 8.89 -4.63 3.39
N MET A 81 7.58 -4.75 3.55
CA MET A 81 6.98 -4.96 4.86
C MET A 81 7.48 -6.25 5.52
N ILE A 82 7.65 -7.32 4.76
CA ILE A 82 8.21 -8.59 5.26
C ILE A 82 9.68 -8.39 5.69
N TRP A 83 10.51 -7.87 4.80
CA TRP A 83 11.94 -7.72 5.03
C TRP A 83 12.26 -6.77 6.18
N GLU A 84 11.61 -5.61 6.19
CA GLU A 84 11.82 -4.58 7.22
C GLU A 84 11.32 -5.04 8.60
N THR A 85 10.17 -5.72 8.67
CA THR A 85 9.67 -6.27 9.93
C THR A 85 10.65 -7.28 10.52
N ARG A 86 11.13 -8.22 9.71
CA ARG A 86 12.14 -9.21 10.14
C ARG A 86 13.43 -8.56 10.60
N LYS A 87 13.89 -7.55 9.86
CA LYS A 87 15.10 -6.79 10.20
C LYS A 87 14.95 -6.04 11.51
N ILE A 88 13.86 -5.30 11.69
CA ILE A 88 13.62 -4.47 12.87
C ILE A 88 13.43 -5.33 14.13
N PHE A 89 12.72 -6.44 14.00
CA PHE A 89 12.52 -7.38 15.12
C PHE A 89 13.74 -8.29 15.38
N GLY A 90 14.66 -8.37 14.43
CA GLY A 90 15.79 -9.29 14.52
C GLY A 90 15.36 -10.76 14.48
N ASP A 91 14.22 -11.04 13.86
CA ASP A 91 13.61 -12.37 13.82
C ASP A 91 13.30 -12.77 12.37
N PRO A 92 14.15 -13.62 11.76
CA PRO A 92 13.92 -14.08 10.39
C PRO A 92 12.76 -15.08 10.27
N ALA A 93 12.30 -15.65 11.39
CA ALA A 93 11.25 -16.67 11.41
C ALA A 93 9.84 -16.10 11.50
N ILE A 94 9.67 -14.82 11.90
CA ILE A 94 8.34 -14.21 12.00
C ILE A 94 7.63 -14.23 10.64
N GLN A 95 6.40 -14.72 10.66
CA GLN A 95 5.57 -14.78 9.46
C GLN A 95 4.85 -13.45 9.27
N VAL A 96 5.00 -12.83 8.10
CA VAL A 96 4.31 -11.59 7.74
C VAL A 96 3.56 -11.81 6.43
N ASN A 97 2.26 -11.56 6.46
CA ASN A 97 1.39 -11.64 5.29
C ASN A 97 0.78 -10.26 5.02
N PRO A 98 1.45 -9.43 4.21
CA PRO A 98 0.99 -8.10 3.88
C PRO A 98 0.09 -8.09 2.65
N THR A 99 -0.89 -7.19 2.65
CA THR A 99 -1.67 -6.82 1.48
C THR A 99 -1.67 -5.29 1.41
N CYS A 100 -1.10 -4.73 0.36
CA CYS A 100 -0.99 -3.28 0.19
C CYS A 100 -1.85 -2.83 -0.99
N VAL A 101 -2.78 -1.92 -0.73
CA VAL A 101 -3.65 -1.37 -1.78
C VAL A 101 -3.58 0.15 -1.83
N ARG A 102 -3.68 0.69 -3.03
CA ARG A 102 -3.83 2.12 -3.28
C ARG A 102 -5.32 2.45 -3.29
N VAL A 103 -5.72 3.45 -2.53
CA VAL A 103 -7.12 3.89 -2.41
C VAL A 103 -7.31 5.31 -2.95
N PRO A 104 -8.52 5.69 -3.39
CA PRO A 104 -8.81 7.00 -3.97
C PRO A 104 -8.96 8.07 -2.87
N VAL A 105 -7.93 8.23 -2.08
CA VAL A 105 -7.82 9.20 -0.99
C VAL A 105 -6.58 10.05 -1.23
N PHE A 106 -6.69 11.36 -1.06
CA PHE A 106 -5.56 12.27 -1.32
C PHE A 106 -4.44 12.10 -0.31
N PHE A 107 -4.76 12.08 0.98
CA PHE A 107 -3.79 12.03 2.07
C PHE A 107 -4.23 11.07 3.18
N GLY A 108 -3.25 10.58 3.95
CA GLY A 108 -3.50 9.72 5.09
C GLY A 108 -3.54 8.22 4.71
N HIS A 109 -2.45 7.53 5.03
CA HIS A 109 -2.40 6.06 4.93
C HIS A 109 -3.05 5.41 6.15
N SER A 110 -3.70 4.28 5.95
CA SER A 110 -4.26 3.43 7.00
C SER A 110 -3.73 2.02 6.90
#